data_9a0a4ca03e30389386fea100bfe1edc9
#
_entry.id   9a0a4ca03e30389386fea100bfe1edc9
#
_cell.length_a   1.000
_cell.length_b   1.000
_cell.length_c   1.000
_cell.angle_alpha   90.00
_cell.angle_beta   90.00
_cell.angle_gamma   90.00
#
_symmetry.space_group_name_H-M   'P 1'
#
loop_
_entity.id
_entity.type
_entity.pdbx_description
1 polymer ?
#
loop_
_entity_poly.entity_id
_entity_poly.type
_entity_poly.pdbx_seq_one_letter_code
_entity_poly.pdbx_strand_id
1 'polypeptide(L)'
;MKSRRDFLKIAGLSAFALGTASALTLATGSKASALPAGTAPAKGSYTNEPDALHAKRWAMVIDTRKFTSPEHFQRVIDACHHAHNVPTIPGNQDVKWIWTDKYAHVFPDDVNAYMPEKFLHGDFLLLCNHCENPPCVRVCPTAATFKREDGIVVMDPHRCIGCRFCMAGCPFGTRRFNFRDPQPYVKDVNPAFPIRTSGVVETCKFCTERQAQGKPPPSVA
;
A
#
# COMPACT_ATOMS: atom_id res chain seq x y z
N MET A 1 9.81 38.66 -34.39
CA MET A 1 9.14 37.41 -33.95
C MET A 1 9.60 36.30 -34.88
N LYS A 2 10.28 35.25 -34.35
CA LYS A 2 10.74 34.13 -35.18
C LYS A 2 9.52 33.33 -35.67
N SER A 3 9.51 32.99 -36.97
CA SER A 3 8.41 32.29 -37.63
C SER A 3 8.27 30.86 -37.08
N ARG A 4 7.05 30.29 -37.08
CA ARG A 4 6.78 28.87 -36.79
C ARG A 4 7.64 27.90 -37.65
N ARG A 5 7.97 28.34 -38.88
CA ARG A 5 8.87 27.56 -39.76
C ARG A 5 10.32 27.50 -39.25
N ASP A 6 10.81 28.55 -38.60
CA ASP A 6 12.20 28.57 -38.07
C ASP A 6 12.26 27.68 -36.83
N PHE A 7 11.21 27.62 -36.03
CA PHE A 7 11.10 26.68 -34.89
C PHE A 7 11.16 25.23 -35.36
N LEU A 8 10.41 24.87 -36.40
CA LEU A 8 10.38 23.49 -36.92
C LEU A 8 11.73 23.06 -37.51
N LYS A 9 12.47 24.00 -38.18
CA LYS A 9 13.83 23.72 -38.69
C LYS A 9 14.82 23.42 -37.55
N ILE A 10 14.74 24.18 -36.44
CA ILE A 10 15.62 23.99 -35.29
C ILE A 10 15.25 22.68 -34.57
N ALA A 11 13.97 22.37 -34.39
CA ALA A 11 13.49 21.14 -33.78
C ALA A 11 13.85 19.89 -34.60
N GLY A 12 13.79 19.99 -35.95
CA GLY A 12 14.20 18.91 -36.85
C GLY A 12 15.71 18.62 -36.80
N LEU A 13 16.53 19.65 -36.73
CA LEU A 13 17.98 19.50 -36.61
C LEU A 13 18.42 18.90 -35.27
N SER A 14 17.74 19.25 -34.17
CA SER A 14 18.04 18.68 -32.87
C SER A 14 17.61 17.21 -32.77
N ALA A 15 16.50 16.80 -33.40
CA ALA A 15 16.12 15.40 -33.45
C ALA A 15 17.10 14.53 -34.25
N PHE A 16 17.68 15.08 -35.33
CA PHE A 16 18.69 14.38 -36.13
C PHE A 16 20.02 14.21 -35.36
N ALA A 17 20.43 15.23 -34.60
CA ALA A 17 21.64 15.17 -33.78
C ALA A 17 21.54 14.15 -32.64
N LEU A 18 20.35 14.02 -32.01
CA LEU A 18 20.09 13.01 -30.98
C LEU A 18 20.05 11.59 -31.58
N GLY A 19 19.55 11.41 -32.79
CA GLY A 19 19.51 10.12 -33.50
C GLY A 19 20.88 9.59 -33.85
N THR A 20 21.82 10.46 -34.29
CA THR A 20 23.18 10.05 -34.64
C THR A 20 24.04 9.74 -33.43
N ALA A 21 23.85 10.42 -32.31
CA ALA A 21 24.53 10.11 -31.03
C ALA A 21 24.13 8.71 -30.49
N SER A 22 22.88 8.32 -30.65
CA SER A 22 22.39 7.00 -30.23
C SER A 22 22.94 5.87 -31.12
N ALA A 23 23.13 6.11 -32.40
CA ALA A 23 23.71 5.12 -33.32
C ALA A 23 25.21 4.88 -33.05
N LEU A 24 25.93 5.92 -32.62
CA LEU A 24 27.38 5.83 -32.34
C LEU A 24 27.64 5.05 -31.02
N THR A 25 26.74 5.15 -30.04
CA THR A 25 26.84 4.39 -28.78
C THR A 25 26.56 2.89 -28.97
N LEU A 26 25.77 2.49 -29.96
CA LEU A 26 25.54 1.09 -30.30
C LEU A 26 26.78 0.45 -30.96
N ALA A 27 27.62 1.24 -31.68
CA ALA A 27 28.82 0.75 -32.32
C ALA A 27 30.00 0.56 -31.35
N THR A 28 30.01 1.19 -30.18
CA THR A 28 31.10 1.12 -29.20
C THR A 28 30.94 0.04 -28.14
N GLY A 29 29.93 -0.82 -28.25
CA GLY A 29 29.77 -1.99 -27.38
C GLY A 29 29.61 -1.68 -25.89
N SER A 30 29.24 -0.45 -25.54
CA SER A 30 28.88 -0.11 -24.18
C SER A 30 27.63 -0.90 -23.78
N LYS A 31 27.80 -1.99 -23.03
CA LYS A 31 26.72 -2.70 -22.39
C LYS A 31 25.94 -1.66 -21.54
N ALA A 32 24.80 -1.24 -22.04
CA ALA A 32 23.82 -0.58 -21.19
C ALA A 32 23.54 -1.56 -20.06
N SER A 33 24.14 -1.34 -18.89
CA SER A 33 23.76 -2.05 -17.69
C SER A 33 22.29 -1.72 -17.47
N ALA A 34 21.41 -2.67 -17.81
CA ALA A 34 20.05 -2.62 -17.32
C ALA A 34 20.17 -2.42 -15.80
N LEU A 35 19.58 -1.33 -15.30
CA LEU A 35 19.45 -1.14 -13.86
C LEU A 35 18.87 -2.43 -13.32
N PRO A 36 19.52 -3.10 -12.37
CA PRO A 36 19.00 -4.34 -11.82
C PRO A 36 17.61 -4.05 -11.28
N ALA A 37 16.63 -4.81 -11.74
CA ALA A 37 15.28 -4.80 -11.19
C ALA A 37 15.43 -4.87 -9.68
N GLY A 38 14.97 -3.82 -8.98
CA GLY A 38 15.11 -3.50 -7.58
C GLY A 38 15.80 -4.57 -6.74
N THR A 39 17.08 -4.39 -6.48
CA THR A 39 17.74 -5.12 -5.39
C THR A 39 16.89 -4.97 -4.15
N ALA A 40 16.43 -6.09 -3.62
CA ALA A 40 15.79 -6.12 -2.32
C ALA A 40 16.63 -5.26 -1.37
N PRO A 41 16.03 -4.37 -0.57
CA PRO A 41 16.77 -3.51 0.33
C PRO A 41 17.70 -4.40 1.15
N ALA A 42 18.97 -3.99 1.23
CA ALA A 42 19.96 -4.65 2.07
C ALA A 42 19.31 -4.94 3.42
N LYS A 43 19.47 -6.18 3.92
CA LYS A 43 18.97 -6.59 5.23
C LYS A 43 19.35 -5.52 6.24
N GLY A 44 18.44 -4.59 6.52
CA GLY A 44 18.56 -3.74 7.69
C GLY A 44 18.63 -4.71 8.85
N SER A 45 19.64 -4.58 9.68
CA SER A 45 19.77 -5.34 10.92
C SER A 45 18.64 -4.91 11.87
N TYR A 46 17.42 -5.35 11.57
CA TYR A 46 16.35 -5.34 12.53
C TYR A 46 16.70 -6.42 13.53
N THR A 47 17.23 -6.02 14.67
CA THR A 47 17.30 -6.89 15.84
C THR A 47 15.85 -7.05 16.31
N ASN A 48 15.23 -8.15 15.88
CA ASN A 48 13.96 -8.54 16.48
C ASN A 48 14.17 -8.72 17.97
N GLU A 49 13.21 -8.28 18.77
CA GLU A 49 13.21 -8.64 20.18
C GLU A 49 13.22 -10.17 20.33
N PRO A 50 13.80 -10.74 21.39
CA PRO A 50 13.92 -12.19 21.56
C PRO A 50 12.55 -12.89 21.51
N ASP A 51 11.47 -12.18 21.87
CA ASP A 51 10.11 -12.71 21.87
C ASP A 51 9.36 -12.47 20.54
N ALA A 52 10.02 -11.96 19.50
CA ALA A 52 9.38 -11.69 18.21
C ALA A 52 8.73 -12.95 17.62
N LEU A 53 7.51 -12.79 17.12
CA LEU A 53 6.81 -13.88 16.44
C LEU A 53 7.40 -14.10 15.05
N HIS A 54 7.77 -15.34 14.75
CA HIS A 54 8.33 -15.74 13.47
C HIS A 54 7.41 -16.72 12.75
N ALA A 55 7.20 -16.49 11.45
CA ALA A 55 6.48 -17.43 10.58
C ALA A 55 7.08 -17.39 9.16
N LYS A 56 6.99 -18.50 8.45
CA LYS A 56 7.31 -18.55 7.02
C LYS A 56 6.25 -17.81 6.18
N ARG A 57 5.01 -17.84 6.65
CA ARG A 57 3.86 -17.20 6.03
C ARG A 57 2.84 -16.88 7.11
N TRP A 58 2.29 -15.68 7.06
CA TRP A 58 1.21 -15.24 7.94
C TRP A 58 -0.14 -15.45 7.26
N ALA A 59 -1.15 -15.80 8.05
CA ALA A 59 -2.54 -15.85 7.65
C ALA A 59 -3.43 -15.28 8.76
N MET A 60 -4.57 -14.73 8.36
CA MET A 60 -5.60 -14.24 9.27
C MET A 60 -6.90 -14.96 8.94
N VAL A 61 -7.55 -15.52 9.96
CA VAL A 61 -8.87 -16.13 9.86
C VAL A 61 -9.88 -15.23 10.56
N ILE A 62 -10.91 -14.82 9.83
CA ILE A 62 -12.01 -14.00 10.34
C ILE A 62 -13.25 -14.89 10.41
N ASP A 63 -13.67 -15.22 11.64
CA ASP A 63 -14.92 -16.00 11.83
C ASP A 63 -16.12 -15.07 11.73
N THR A 64 -16.73 -15.02 10.55
CA THR A 64 -17.89 -14.15 10.27
C THR A 64 -19.11 -14.44 11.12
N ARG A 65 -19.19 -15.63 11.75
CA ARG A 65 -20.30 -15.98 12.65
C ARG A 65 -20.31 -15.17 13.94
N LYS A 66 -19.15 -14.63 14.32
CA LYS A 66 -18.98 -13.77 15.51
C LYS A 66 -19.39 -12.33 15.26
N PHE A 67 -19.53 -11.92 14.01
CA PHE A 67 -19.93 -10.58 13.63
C PHE A 67 -21.44 -10.52 13.37
N THR A 68 -22.21 -10.46 14.43
CA THR A 68 -23.68 -10.47 14.38
C THR A 68 -24.30 -9.08 14.39
N SER A 69 -23.54 -8.06 14.76
CA SER A 69 -23.98 -6.66 14.78
C SER A 69 -22.91 -5.73 14.21
N PRO A 70 -23.29 -4.54 13.72
CA PRO A 70 -22.34 -3.52 13.26
C PRO A 70 -21.32 -3.09 14.32
N GLU A 71 -21.70 -3.16 15.59
CA GLU A 71 -20.83 -2.81 16.73
C GLU A 71 -19.61 -3.73 16.84
N HIS A 72 -19.76 -5.01 16.50
CA HIS A 72 -18.65 -5.96 16.53
C HIS A 72 -17.57 -5.57 15.51
N PHE A 73 -17.98 -5.16 14.31
CA PHE A 73 -17.06 -4.66 13.30
C PHE A 73 -16.39 -3.36 13.76
N GLN A 74 -17.18 -2.44 14.32
CA GLN A 74 -16.66 -1.14 14.76
C GLN A 74 -15.60 -1.30 15.86
N ARG A 75 -15.82 -2.19 16.83
CA ARG A 75 -14.83 -2.49 17.88
C ARG A 75 -13.48 -2.95 17.30
N VAL A 76 -13.53 -3.80 16.28
CA VAL A 76 -12.31 -4.28 15.60
C VAL A 76 -11.61 -3.15 14.84
N ILE A 77 -12.38 -2.31 14.14
CA ILE A 77 -11.88 -1.15 13.42
C ILE A 77 -11.22 -0.16 14.38
N ASP A 78 -11.91 0.18 15.46
CA ASP A 78 -11.43 1.13 16.47
C ASP A 78 -10.14 0.63 17.14
N ALA A 79 -10.09 -0.66 17.50
CA ALA A 79 -8.90 -1.25 18.08
C ALA A 79 -7.68 -1.17 17.13
N CYS A 80 -7.89 -1.44 15.84
CA CYS A 80 -6.84 -1.32 14.82
C CYS A 80 -6.42 0.14 14.62
N HIS A 81 -7.37 1.04 14.46
CA HIS A 81 -7.11 2.45 14.19
C HIS A 81 -6.43 3.13 15.37
N HIS A 82 -6.88 2.86 16.61
CA HIS A 82 -6.20 3.36 17.81
C HIS A 82 -4.77 2.83 17.94
N ALA A 83 -4.56 1.51 17.77
CA ALA A 83 -3.24 0.91 17.89
C ALA A 83 -2.21 1.49 16.91
N HIS A 84 -2.66 1.91 15.73
CA HIS A 84 -1.79 2.38 14.66
C HIS A 84 -1.92 3.88 14.36
N ASN A 85 -2.58 4.66 15.20
CA ASN A 85 -2.78 6.08 15.01
C ASN A 85 -3.34 6.41 13.61
N VAL A 86 -4.37 5.67 13.19
CA VAL A 86 -5.02 5.92 11.89
C VAL A 86 -5.95 7.12 12.03
N PRO A 87 -5.80 8.16 11.20
CA PRO A 87 -6.60 9.38 11.32
C PRO A 87 -8.04 9.15 10.86
N THR A 88 -9.00 9.76 11.53
CA THR A 88 -10.40 9.81 11.11
C THR A 88 -10.68 11.12 10.38
N ILE A 89 -10.43 11.15 9.09
CA ILE A 89 -10.60 12.33 8.24
C ILE A 89 -12.01 12.28 7.61
N PRO A 90 -12.87 13.29 7.79
CA PRO A 90 -14.20 13.27 7.21
C PRO A 90 -14.18 13.36 5.68
N GLY A 91 -15.12 12.68 5.05
CA GLY A 91 -15.35 12.72 3.61
C GLY A 91 -14.53 11.71 2.81
N ASN A 92 -14.28 12.01 1.54
CA ASN A 92 -13.64 11.11 0.59
C ASN A 92 -12.11 10.95 0.75
N GLN A 93 -11.50 11.69 1.67
CA GLN A 93 -10.08 11.60 2.00
C GLN A 93 -9.81 10.75 3.25
N ASP A 94 -10.80 10.03 3.70
CA ASP A 94 -10.71 9.17 4.87
C ASP A 94 -9.64 8.08 4.68
N VAL A 95 -8.82 7.90 5.72
CA VAL A 95 -7.75 6.90 5.75
C VAL A 95 -8.23 5.69 6.52
N LYS A 96 -8.30 4.55 5.85
CA LYS A 96 -8.78 3.30 6.43
C LYS A 96 -7.75 2.20 6.26
N TRP A 97 -7.35 1.57 7.36
CA TRP A 97 -6.52 0.37 7.33
C TRP A 97 -7.36 -0.89 7.30
N ILE A 98 -8.50 -0.82 7.97
CA ILE A 98 -9.54 -1.84 8.01
C ILE A 98 -10.90 -1.14 7.99
N TRP A 99 -11.86 -1.70 7.28
CA TRP A 99 -13.22 -1.15 7.15
C TRP A 99 -14.22 -2.24 6.83
N THR A 100 -15.49 -1.90 6.80
CA THR A 100 -16.55 -2.80 6.35
C THR A 100 -17.14 -2.36 5.03
N ASP A 101 -17.53 -3.33 4.20
CA ASP A 101 -18.32 -3.11 3.01
C ASP A 101 -19.13 -4.36 2.68
N LYS A 102 -20.10 -4.22 1.79
CA LYS A 102 -20.95 -5.33 1.35
C LYS A 102 -20.25 -6.18 0.30
N TYR A 103 -20.51 -7.49 0.33
CA TYR A 103 -19.90 -8.43 -0.61
C TYR A 103 -20.09 -8.01 -2.07
N ALA A 104 -21.31 -7.64 -2.45
CA ALA A 104 -21.63 -7.23 -3.81
C ALA A 104 -20.85 -5.98 -4.29
N HIS A 105 -20.41 -5.10 -3.38
CA HIS A 105 -19.59 -3.95 -3.73
C HIS A 105 -18.11 -4.31 -3.94
N VAL A 106 -17.63 -5.29 -3.17
CA VAL A 106 -16.21 -5.68 -3.16
C VAL A 106 -15.89 -6.67 -4.26
N PHE A 107 -16.82 -7.59 -4.54
CA PHE A 107 -16.66 -8.67 -5.50
C PHE A 107 -17.84 -8.71 -6.47
N PRO A 108 -18.03 -7.65 -7.28
CA PRO A 108 -19.18 -7.57 -8.18
C PRO A 108 -19.24 -8.70 -9.23
N ASP A 109 -18.06 -9.17 -9.64
CA ASP A 109 -17.93 -10.24 -10.64
C ASP A 109 -18.21 -11.65 -10.08
N ASP A 110 -18.17 -11.81 -8.76
CA ASP A 110 -18.40 -13.08 -8.08
C ASP A 110 -19.87 -13.26 -7.64
N VAL A 111 -20.68 -12.22 -7.78
CA VAL A 111 -22.13 -12.29 -7.44
C VAL A 111 -22.86 -13.20 -8.42
N ASN A 112 -23.53 -14.22 -7.88
CA ASN A 112 -24.31 -15.17 -8.70
C ASN A 112 -25.64 -15.51 -8.02
N ALA A 113 -26.56 -16.09 -8.82
CA ALA A 113 -27.93 -16.41 -8.39
C ALA A 113 -28.03 -17.49 -7.27
N TYR A 114 -26.96 -18.24 -7.05
CA TYR A 114 -26.92 -19.31 -6.01
C TYR A 114 -26.32 -18.84 -4.71
N MET A 115 -25.85 -17.59 -4.63
CA MET A 115 -25.28 -17.05 -3.43
C MET A 115 -26.36 -16.79 -2.37
N PRO A 116 -26.21 -17.30 -1.14
CA PRO A 116 -27.16 -17.02 -0.06
C PRO A 116 -27.25 -15.51 0.21
N GLU A 117 -28.47 -14.99 0.35
CA GLU A 117 -28.72 -13.56 0.62
C GLU A 117 -27.96 -13.02 1.83
N LYS A 118 -27.75 -13.87 2.84
CA LYS A 118 -26.95 -13.52 4.02
C LYS A 118 -25.54 -13.03 3.65
N PHE A 119 -24.91 -13.61 2.62
CA PHE A 119 -23.59 -13.18 2.18
C PHE A 119 -23.69 -11.97 1.23
N LEU A 120 -24.70 -11.94 0.39
CA LEU A 120 -24.88 -10.86 -0.59
C LEU A 120 -25.09 -9.50 0.08
N HIS A 121 -25.86 -9.47 1.15
CA HIS A 121 -26.21 -8.26 1.90
C HIS A 121 -25.45 -8.10 3.22
N GLY A 122 -24.62 -9.09 3.57
CA GLY A 122 -23.80 -9.05 4.78
C GLY A 122 -22.66 -8.05 4.67
N ASP A 123 -22.29 -7.46 5.80
CA ASP A 123 -21.08 -6.66 5.92
C ASP A 123 -19.88 -7.57 6.15
N PHE A 124 -18.78 -7.27 5.48
CA PHE A 124 -17.51 -7.97 5.60
C PHE A 124 -16.41 -7.03 6.03
N LEU A 125 -15.50 -7.55 6.85
CA LEU A 125 -14.33 -6.83 7.27
C LEU A 125 -13.27 -6.89 6.16
N LEU A 126 -12.83 -5.74 5.71
CA LEU A 126 -11.89 -5.58 4.60
C LEU A 126 -10.59 -4.97 5.09
N LEU A 127 -9.49 -5.48 4.59
CA LEU A 127 -8.14 -5.01 4.88
C LEU A 127 -7.21 -5.35 3.72
N CYS A 128 -5.92 -5.04 3.83
CA CYS A 128 -4.94 -5.43 2.83
C CYS A 128 -4.81 -6.96 2.75
N ASN A 129 -4.92 -7.53 1.56
CA ASN A 129 -4.81 -8.97 1.33
C ASN A 129 -3.36 -9.48 1.31
N HIS A 130 -2.36 -8.61 1.45
CA HIS A 130 -0.94 -8.97 1.37
C HIS A 130 -0.64 -9.95 0.24
N CYS A 131 -1.08 -9.59 -0.98
CA CYS A 131 -1.11 -10.42 -2.18
C CYS A 131 0.19 -11.19 -2.42
N GLU A 132 0.08 -12.40 -3.04
CA GLU A 132 1.27 -13.17 -3.43
C GLU A 132 2.12 -12.41 -4.46
N ASN A 133 1.47 -11.85 -5.48
CA ASN A 133 2.11 -11.01 -6.49
C ASN A 133 1.57 -9.58 -6.43
N PRO A 134 2.01 -8.77 -5.45
CA PRO A 134 1.39 -7.49 -5.16
C PRO A 134 1.65 -6.45 -6.26
N PRO A 135 0.62 -6.00 -7.01
CA PRO A 135 0.81 -4.99 -8.04
C PRO A 135 1.29 -3.65 -7.46
N CYS A 136 0.89 -3.32 -6.23
CA CYS A 136 1.33 -2.12 -5.53
C CYS A 136 2.84 -2.06 -5.27
N VAL A 137 3.51 -3.22 -5.14
CA VAL A 137 4.97 -3.30 -5.02
C VAL A 137 5.62 -3.05 -6.37
N ARG A 138 5.09 -3.66 -7.44
CA ARG A 138 5.67 -3.54 -8.79
C ARG A 138 5.64 -2.12 -9.33
N VAL A 139 4.60 -1.36 -9.01
CA VAL A 139 4.44 0.02 -9.51
C VAL A 139 5.11 1.09 -8.64
N CYS A 140 5.74 0.71 -7.53
CA CYS A 140 6.37 1.68 -6.64
C CYS A 140 7.77 2.07 -7.14
N PRO A 141 7.98 3.31 -7.62
CA PRO A 141 9.25 3.70 -8.24
C PRO A 141 10.40 3.80 -7.23
N THR A 142 10.09 4.04 -5.95
CA THR A 142 11.09 4.22 -4.88
C THR A 142 11.29 2.96 -4.04
N ALA A 143 10.61 1.86 -4.38
CA ALA A 143 10.56 0.65 -3.55
C ALA A 143 10.14 0.91 -2.09
N ALA A 144 9.39 2.00 -1.84
CA ALA A 144 8.78 2.29 -0.54
C ALA A 144 7.78 1.21 -0.13
N THR A 145 7.08 0.63 -1.12
CA THR A 145 6.22 -0.54 -0.90
C THR A 145 7.01 -1.79 -1.31
N PHE A 146 7.13 -2.75 -0.41
CA PHE A 146 7.85 -3.98 -0.65
C PHE A 146 7.18 -5.17 0.06
N LYS A 147 7.50 -6.38 -0.40
CA LYS A 147 7.05 -7.62 0.22
C LYS A 147 8.19 -8.21 1.05
N ARG A 148 7.90 -8.56 2.30
CA ARG A 148 8.83 -9.22 3.21
C ARG A 148 8.95 -10.72 2.87
N GLU A 149 9.97 -11.39 3.39
CA GLU A 149 10.19 -12.84 3.23
C GLU A 149 9.03 -13.67 3.81
N ASP A 150 8.38 -13.19 4.87
CA ASP A 150 7.21 -13.80 5.51
C ASP A 150 5.87 -13.52 4.77
N GLY A 151 5.93 -12.89 3.60
CA GLY A 151 4.79 -12.61 2.74
C GLY A 151 4.05 -11.32 3.03
N ILE A 152 4.37 -10.60 4.10
CA ILE A 152 3.70 -9.36 4.44
C ILE A 152 4.13 -8.24 3.48
N VAL A 153 3.16 -7.52 2.93
CA VAL A 153 3.40 -6.32 2.12
C VAL A 153 3.37 -5.12 3.03
N VAL A 154 4.50 -4.46 3.16
CA VAL A 154 4.67 -3.27 4.01
C VAL A 154 5.00 -2.03 3.19
N MET A 155 4.92 -0.90 3.83
CA MET A 155 5.26 0.38 3.26
C MET A 155 6.14 1.18 4.21
N ASP A 156 7.23 1.72 3.66
CA ASP A 156 8.13 2.64 4.33
C ASP A 156 7.74 4.10 3.99
N PRO A 157 7.21 4.86 4.95
CA PRO A 157 6.81 6.25 4.71
C PRO A 157 7.99 7.17 4.39
N HIS A 158 9.21 6.85 4.83
CA HIS A 158 10.41 7.66 4.57
C HIS A 158 10.87 7.60 3.12
N ARG A 159 10.58 6.50 2.42
CA ARG A 159 10.87 6.33 0.99
C ARG A 159 9.72 6.76 0.09
N CYS A 160 8.56 7.01 0.66
CA CYS A 160 7.37 7.35 -0.10
C CYS A 160 7.45 8.79 -0.62
N ILE A 161 7.35 8.96 -1.93
CA ILE A 161 7.31 10.28 -2.60
C ILE A 161 5.89 10.75 -2.91
N GLY A 162 4.86 10.02 -2.47
CA GLY A 162 3.47 10.40 -2.68
C GLY A 162 2.94 10.29 -4.11
N CYS A 163 3.60 9.56 -4.99
CA CYS A 163 3.20 9.43 -6.41
C CYS A 163 1.85 8.72 -6.61
N ARG A 164 1.36 7.99 -5.62
CA ARG A 164 0.05 7.28 -5.58
C ARG A 164 -0.12 6.15 -6.61
N PHE A 165 0.92 5.74 -7.34
CA PHE A 165 0.84 4.63 -8.28
C PHE A 165 0.39 3.33 -7.61
N CYS A 166 0.78 3.10 -6.36
CA CYS A 166 0.32 1.95 -5.59
C CYS A 166 -1.18 1.98 -5.26
N MET A 167 -1.81 3.17 -5.20
CA MET A 167 -3.27 3.30 -5.06
C MET A 167 -3.97 2.89 -6.35
N ALA A 168 -3.51 3.39 -7.49
CA ALA A 168 -4.04 3.02 -8.81
C ALA A 168 -3.81 1.53 -9.12
N GLY A 169 -2.69 0.97 -8.66
CA GLY A 169 -2.35 -0.45 -8.87
C GLY A 169 -3.06 -1.43 -7.94
N CYS A 170 -3.72 -0.97 -6.86
CA CYS A 170 -4.39 -1.85 -5.90
C CYS A 170 -5.85 -2.10 -6.29
N PRO A 171 -6.23 -3.32 -6.72
CA PRO A 171 -7.62 -3.60 -7.12
C PRO A 171 -8.59 -3.57 -5.95
N PHE A 172 -8.10 -3.70 -4.71
CA PHE A 172 -8.93 -3.75 -3.50
C PHE A 172 -9.06 -2.40 -2.79
N GLY A 173 -8.47 -1.32 -3.31
CA GLY A 173 -8.56 0.02 -2.73
C GLY A 173 -7.99 0.14 -1.31
N THR A 174 -7.07 -0.75 -0.90
CA THR A 174 -6.52 -0.79 0.46
C THR A 174 -5.43 0.25 0.72
N ARG A 175 -5.02 0.99 -0.32
CA ARG A 175 -4.01 2.03 -0.22
C ARG A 175 -4.68 3.38 -0.06
N ARG A 176 -4.38 4.09 1.02
CA ARG A 176 -4.94 5.39 1.34
C ARG A 176 -3.83 6.43 1.41
N PHE A 177 -4.13 7.66 1.04
CA PHE A 177 -3.14 8.73 0.94
C PHE A 177 -3.47 9.87 1.90
N ASN A 178 -2.48 10.35 2.62
CA ASN A 178 -2.60 11.52 3.50
C ASN A 178 -2.50 12.80 2.68
N PHE A 179 -3.66 13.30 2.18
CA PHE A 179 -3.73 14.55 1.44
C PHE A 179 -3.49 15.78 2.30
N ARG A 180 -3.63 15.64 3.61
CA ARG A 180 -3.43 16.69 4.61
C ARG A 180 -2.71 16.14 5.81
N ASP A 181 -2.31 17.03 6.73
CA ASP A 181 -1.70 16.59 7.99
C ASP A 181 -2.70 15.72 8.78
N PRO A 182 -2.36 14.48 9.10
CA PRO A 182 -3.23 13.58 9.84
C PRO A 182 -3.28 13.87 11.35
N GLN A 183 -2.31 14.57 11.92
CA GLN A 183 -2.19 14.79 13.37
C GLN A 183 -3.50 15.30 14.03
N PRO A 184 -4.17 16.34 13.49
CA PRO A 184 -5.41 16.85 14.10
C PRO A 184 -6.59 15.86 14.09
N TYR A 185 -6.48 14.79 13.30
CA TYR A 185 -7.54 13.81 13.08
C TYR A 185 -7.31 12.47 13.79
N VAL A 186 -6.19 12.34 14.52
CA VAL A 186 -5.92 11.18 15.38
C VAL A 186 -6.45 11.50 16.77
N LYS A 187 -7.46 10.74 17.20
CA LYS A 187 -7.99 10.79 18.57
C LYS A 187 -7.20 9.78 19.42
N ASP A 188 -6.97 10.12 20.68
CA ASP A 188 -6.32 9.22 21.65
C ASP A 188 -5.03 8.62 21.10
N VAL A 189 -4.02 9.47 20.94
CA VAL A 189 -2.73 9.10 20.33
C VAL A 189 -2.06 7.99 21.12
N ASN A 190 -1.78 6.87 20.44
CA ASN A 190 -0.95 5.80 20.98
C ASN A 190 0.54 6.19 20.87
N PRO A 191 1.24 6.40 21.98
CA PRO A 191 2.65 6.84 21.96
C PRO A 191 3.60 5.75 21.43
N ALA A 192 3.17 4.49 21.43
CA ALA A 192 3.98 3.37 20.91
C ALA A 192 4.02 3.28 19.38
N PHE A 193 3.22 4.07 18.67
CA PHE A 193 3.16 4.05 17.23
C PHE A 193 3.22 5.46 16.64
N PRO A 194 4.11 5.76 15.66
CA PRO A 194 4.24 7.09 15.11
C PRO A 194 3.03 7.48 14.25
N ILE A 195 2.59 8.73 14.33
CA ILE A 195 1.66 9.31 13.37
C ILE A 195 2.42 9.57 12.07
N ARG A 196 1.81 9.22 10.92
CA ARG A 196 2.40 9.51 9.62
C ARG A 196 2.26 10.99 9.28
N THR A 197 2.99 11.42 8.26
CA THR A 197 2.94 12.78 7.75
C THR A 197 2.00 12.89 6.56
N SER A 198 1.64 14.12 6.17
CA SER A 198 1.03 14.37 4.86
C SER A 198 1.94 13.91 3.72
N GLY A 199 1.37 13.60 2.57
CA GLY A 199 2.14 13.25 1.36
C GLY A 199 2.57 11.80 1.27
N VAL A 200 2.19 10.93 2.20
CA VAL A 200 2.53 9.49 2.17
C VAL A 200 1.28 8.62 2.04
N VAL A 201 1.46 7.42 1.49
CA VAL A 201 0.42 6.41 1.41
C VAL A 201 0.43 5.56 2.68
N GLU A 202 -0.74 5.20 3.16
CA GLU A 202 -0.93 4.27 4.28
C GLU A 202 -1.66 3.00 3.85
N THR A 203 -1.47 1.93 4.63
CA THR A 203 -2.15 0.65 4.46
C THR A 203 -1.96 -0.22 5.69
N CYS A 204 -2.81 -1.22 5.87
CA CYS A 204 -2.59 -2.28 6.84
C CYS A 204 -1.21 -2.92 6.64
N LYS A 205 -0.45 -3.08 7.73
CA LYS A 205 0.88 -3.70 7.75
C LYS A 205 0.88 -5.07 8.45
N PHE A 206 -0.29 -5.66 8.64
CA PHE A 206 -0.47 -6.93 9.35
C PHE A 206 0.10 -6.90 10.78
N CYS A 207 0.06 -5.74 11.43
CA CYS A 207 0.59 -5.50 12.79
C CYS A 207 2.06 -5.93 12.98
N THR A 208 2.91 -5.70 11.98
CA THR A 208 4.33 -6.12 12.00
C THR A 208 5.08 -5.60 13.22
N GLU A 209 4.76 -4.42 13.70
CA GLU A 209 5.37 -3.81 14.88
C GLU A 209 5.02 -4.59 16.16
N ARG A 210 3.78 -5.06 16.26
CA ARG A 210 3.34 -5.88 17.40
C ARG A 210 3.92 -7.29 17.33
N GLN A 211 3.99 -7.87 16.12
CA GLN A 211 4.65 -9.16 15.91
C GLN A 211 6.12 -9.14 16.32
N ALA A 212 6.83 -8.04 16.02
CA ALA A 212 8.21 -7.85 16.45
C ALA A 212 8.37 -7.80 17.99
N GLN A 213 7.30 -7.46 18.72
CA GLN A 213 7.23 -7.43 20.19
C GLN A 213 6.59 -8.72 20.77
N GLY A 214 6.37 -9.76 19.99
CA GLY A 214 5.71 -10.97 20.47
C GLY A 214 4.21 -10.82 20.78
N LYS A 215 3.58 -9.70 20.41
CA LYS A 215 2.19 -9.38 20.75
C LYS A 215 1.23 -9.73 19.62
N PRO A 216 0.04 -10.30 19.93
CA PRO A 216 -0.98 -10.55 18.93
C PRO A 216 -1.56 -9.24 18.35
N PRO A 217 -2.26 -9.30 17.20
CA PRO A 217 -3.02 -8.16 16.69
C PRO A 217 -4.02 -7.64 17.72
N PRO A 218 -4.27 -6.30 17.81
CA PRO A 218 -5.15 -5.71 18.81
C PRO A 218 -6.63 -6.14 18.63
N SER A 219 -6.99 -6.58 17.44
CA SER A 219 -8.34 -7.02 17.09
C SER A 219 -8.68 -8.46 17.51
N VAL A 220 -7.73 -9.18 18.12
CA VAL A 220 -7.93 -10.58 18.55
C VAL A 220 -8.28 -10.69 20.04
N ALA A 221 -8.28 -9.58 20.76
CA ALA A 221 -8.61 -9.51 22.20
C ALA A 221 -10.12 -9.49 22.47
#